data_ece6de6461adc15d0ba3d599d5701d04
#
_entry.id   ece6de6461adc15d0ba3d599d5701d04
#
_cell.length_a   1.000
_cell.length_b   1.000
_cell.length_c   1.000
_cell.angle_alpha   90.00
_cell.angle_beta   90.00
_cell.angle_gamma   90.00
#
_symmetry.space_group_name_H-M   'P 1'
#
loop_
_entity.id
_entity.type
_entity.pdbx_description
1 polymer ?
#
loop_
_entity_poly.entity_id
_entity_poly.type
_entity_poly.pdbx_seq_one_letter_code
_entity_poly.pdbx_strand_id
1 'polypeptide(L)'
;MASREEVYEQVKEILVERLDIDEAEVSMEASLRDDLKADSLDLVELIMDLEERFGVKISDDEAQAIATVGDAVDHIAERAA
;
A
#
# COMPACT_ATOMS: atom_id res chain seq x y z
N MET A 1 5.57 14.75 10.15
CA MET A 1 6.14 13.46 9.73
C MET A 1 5.17 12.34 9.97
N ALA A 2 4.98 11.49 8.96
CA ALA A 2 4.12 10.34 9.11
C ALA A 2 4.91 9.20 9.73
N SER A 3 4.41 8.63 10.82
CA SER A 3 5.03 7.45 11.41
C SER A 3 4.66 6.22 10.58
N ARG A 4 5.43 5.15 10.73
CA ARG A 4 5.15 3.90 10.04
C ARG A 4 3.75 3.37 10.39
N GLU A 5 3.34 3.54 11.63
CA GLU A 5 2.01 3.13 12.08
C GLU A 5 0.90 3.93 11.42
N GLU A 6 1.07 5.23 11.30
CA GLU A 6 0.09 6.08 10.63
C GLU A 6 -0.02 5.73 9.14
N VAL A 7 1.12 5.49 8.51
CA VAL A 7 1.14 5.08 7.10
C VAL A 7 0.42 3.74 6.94
N TYR A 8 0.71 2.80 7.82
CA TYR A 8 0.06 1.48 7.79
C TYR A 8 -1.46 1.60 7.90
N GLU A 9 -1.95 2.42 8.83
CA GLU A 9 -3.39 2.59 9.01
C GLU A 9 -4.05 3.15 7.75
N GLN A 10 -3.41 4.11 7.09
CA GLN A 10 -3.95 4.69 5.88
C GLN A 10 -3.86 3.73 4.69
N VAL A 11 -2.78 2.99 4.59
CA VAL A 11 -2.65 1.96 3.55
C VAL A 11 -3.73 0.91 3.72
N LYS A 12 -3.96 0.47 4.96
CA LYS A 12 -5.00 -0.51 5.26
C LYS A 12 -6.38 0.01 4.85
N GLU A 13 -6.67 1.27 5.17
CA GLU A 13 -7.95 1.88 4.81
C GLU A 13 -8.17 1.88 3.30
N ILE A 14 -7.15 2.23 2.55
CA ILE A 14 -7.23 2.23 1.08
C ILE A 14 -7.46 0.81 0.55
N LEU A 15 -6.74 -0.16 1.10
CA LEU A 15 -6.88 -1.55 0.67
C LEU A 15 -8.28 -2.09 0.94
N VAL A 16 -8.82 -1.80 2.11
CA VAL A 16 -10.16 -2.24 2.48
C VAL A 16 -11.19 -1.67 1.49
N GLU A 17 -11.08 -0.40 1.16
CA GLU A 17 -12.00 0.23 0.23
C GLU A 17 -11.86 -0.28 -1.20
N ARG A 18 -10.63 -0.40 -1.69
CA ARG A 18 -10.39 -0.78 -3.08
C ARG A 18 -10.63 -2.25 -3.36
N LEU A 19 -10.23 -3.10 -2.44
CA LEU A 19 -10.31 -4.54 -2.64
C LEU A 19 -11.55 -5.17 -2.02
N ASP A 20 -12.34 -4.37 -1.32
CA ASP A 20 -13.57 -4.84 -0.66
C ASP A 20 -13.29 -6.03 0.25
N ILE A 21 -12.27 -5.87 1.11
CA ILE A 21 -11.83 -6.90 2.04
C ILE A 21 -12.00 -6.41 3.47
N ASP A 22 -11.96 -7.33 4.42
CA ASP A 22 -12.04 -7.00 5.84
C ASP A 22 -10.69 -6.51 6.36
N GLU A 23 -10.72 -5.60 7.33
CA GLU A 23 -9.50 -5.13 7.98
C GLU A 23 -8.68 -6.28 8.56
N ALA A 24 -9.34 -7.33 9.02
CA ALA A 24 -8.67 -8.48 9.61
C ALA A 24 -7.78 -9.23 8.61
N GLU A 25 -8.04 -9.06 7.31
CA GLU A 25 -7.23 -9.69 6.27
C GLU A 25 -5.94 -8.92 5.98
N VAL A 26 -5.85 -7.68 6.42
CA VAL A 26 -4.70 -6.83 6.18
C VAL A 26 -3.68 -7.00 7.32
N SER A 27 -2.44 -7.28 6.96
CA SER A 27 -1.32 -7.31 7.90
C SER A 27 -0.07 -6.85 7.14
N MET A 28 0.97 -6.52 7.86
CA MET A 28 2.23 -6.10 7.24
C MET A 28 2.82 -7.20 6.34
N GLU A 29 2.57 -8.45 6.70
CA GLU A 29 3.11 -9.61 5.99
C GLU A 29 2.22 -10.06 4.84
N ALA A 30 0.99 -9.56 4.74
CA ALA A 30 0.07 -10.00 3.70
C ALA A 30 0.60 -9.64 2.31
N SER A 31 0.59 -10.61 1.43
CA SER A 31 0.95 -10.41 0.03
C SER A 31 -0.22 -9.75 -0.69
N LEU A 32 0.06 -8.65 -1.40
CA LEU A 32 -0.99 -7.93 -2.10
C LEU A 32 -1.64 -8.80 -3.17
N ARG A 33 -0.87 -9.60 -3.87
CA ARG A 33 -1.39 -10.47 -4.93
C ARG A 33 -1.96 -11.78 -4.42
N ASP A 34 -1.24 -12.43 -3.51
CA ASP A 34 -1.59 -13.78 -3.07
C ASP A 34 -2.63 -13.78 -1.97
N ASP A 35 -2.44 -12.95 -0.96
CA ASP A 35 -3.34 -12.93 0.20
C ASP A 35 -4.54 -12.02 -0.01
N LEU A 36 -4.33 -10.86 -0.61
CA LEU A 36 -5.38 -9.88 -0.83
C LEU A 36 -5.96 -9.94 -2.25
N LYS A 37 -5.36 -10.73 -3.11
CA LYS A 37 -5.84 -11.00 -4.47
C LYS A 37 -5.96 -9.77 -5.35
N ALA A 38 -5.08 -8.81 -5.13
CA ALA A 38 -5.01 -7.63 -5.98
C ALA A 38 -4.37 -7.98 -7.32
N ASP A 39 -5.05 -7.64 -8.41
CA ASP A 39 -4.47 -7.85 -9.74
C ASP A 39 -3.62 -6.65 -10.13
N SER A 40 -3.06 -6.68 -11.34
CA SER A 40 -2.16 -5.62 -11.81
C SER A 40 -2.83 -4.25 -11.85
N LEU A 41 -4.10 -4.21 -12.25
CA LEU A 41 -4.84 -2.96 -12.31
C LEU A 41 -5.10 -2.41 -10.91
N ASP A 42 -5.49 -3.28 -9.98
CA ASP A 42 -5.71 -2.88 -8.59
C ASP A 42 -4.42 -2.30 -7.99
N LEU A 43 -3.27 -2.91 -8.29
CA LEU A 43 -2.00 -2.44 -7.78
C LEU A 43 -1.64 -1.06 -8.34
N VAL A 44 -1.88 -0.83 -9.64
CA VAL A 44 -1.63 0.47 -10.25
C VAL A 44 -2.50 1.54 -9.59
N GLU A 45 -3.77 1.26 -9.40
CA GLU A 45 -4.68 2.21 -8.76
C GLU A 45 -4.33 2.47 -7.30
N LEU A 46 -3.91 1.41 -6.59
CA LEU A 46 -3.44 1.55 -5.21
C LEU A 46 -2.24 2.47 -5.13
N ILE A 47 -1.25 2.27 -5.99
CA ILE A 47 -0.05 3.09 -6.02
C ILE A 47 -0.41 4.55 -6.30
N MET A 48 -1.30 4.80 -7.24
CA MET A 48 -1.74 6.17 -7.55
C MET A 48 -2.42 6.83 -6.35
N ASP A 49 -3.25 6.09 -5.63
CA ASP A 49 -3.91 6.61 -4.43
C ASP A 49 -2.90 6.95 -3.34
N LEU A 50 -1.88 6.10 -3.18
CA LEU A 50 -0.83 6.35 -2.19
C LEU A 50 -0.03 7.59 -2.55
N GLU A 51 0.29 7.75 -3.84
CA GLU A 51 1.00 8.94 -4.30
C GLU A 51 0.22 10.22 -4.00
N GLU A 52 -1.08 10.20 -4.26
CA GLU A 52 -1.93 11.36 -4.01
C GLU A 52 -2.10 11.64 -2.52
N ARG A 53 -2.36 10.60 -1.76
CA ARG A 53 -2.66 10.76 -0.33
C ARG A 53 -1.46 11.25 0.47
N PHE A 54 -0.28 10.77 0.12
CA PHE A 54 0.94 11.10 0.87
C PHE A 54 1.82 12.14 0.18
N GLY A 55 1.48 12.54 -1.03
CA GLY A 55 2.27 13.51 -1.78
C GLY A 55 3.66 13.00 -2.15
N VAL A 56 3.76 11.72 -2.47
CA VAL A 56 5.02 11.08 -2.84
C VAL A 56 4.94 10.55 -4.26
N LYS A 57 6.09 10.23 -4.83
CA LYS A 57 6.16 9.60 -6.14
C LYS A 57 6.79 8.22 -6.02
N ILE A 58 6.18 7.27 -6.69
CA ILE A 58 6.64 5.88 -6.71
C ILE A 58 6.89 5.50 -8.16
N SER A 59 8.13 5.19 -8.51
CA SER A 59 8.48 4.80 -9.88
C SER A 59 7.92 3.41 -10.19
N ASP A 60 7.87 3.06 -11.46
CA ASP A 60 7.41 1.74 -11.88
C ASP A 60 8.28 0.64 -11.30
N ASP A 61 9.59 0.86 -11.24
CA ASP A 61 10.52 -0.11 -10.65
C ASP A 61 10.25 -0.31 -9.16
N GLU A 62 10.01 0.78 -8.45
CA GLU A 62 9.68 0.72 -7.03
C GLU A 62 8.35 0.02 -6.80
N ALA A 63 7.37 0.30 -7.65
CA ALA A 63 6.05 -0.33 -7.55
C ALA A 63 6.17 -1.84 -7.74
N GLN A 64 7.03 -2.30 -8.64
CA GLN A 64 7.23 -3.72 -8.87
C GLN A 64 7.91 -4.41 -7.68
N ALA A 65 8.67 -3.66 -6.89
CA ALA A 65 9.32 -4.20 -5.71
C ALA A 65 8.36 -4.33 -4.52
N ILE A 66 7.20 -3.70 -4.60
CA ILE A 66 6.20 -3.77 -3.53
C ILE A 66 5.40 -5.06 -3.68
N ALA A 67 5.66 -6.01 -2.81
CA ALA A 67 4.99 -7.30 -2.82
C ALA A 67 4.01 -7.46 -1.66
N THR A 68 4.34 -6.91 -0.50
CA THR A 68 3.51 -7.02 0.69
C THR A 68 3.01 -5.65 1.15
N VAL A 69 2.05 -5.66 2.06
CA VAL A 69 1.57 -4.42 2.68
C VAL A 69 2.72 -3.69 3.35
N GLY A 70 3.59 -4.43 4.04
CA GLY A 70 4.76 -3.85 4.71
C GLY A 70 5.71 -3.16 3.75
N ASP A 71 5.91 -3.73 2.57
CA ASP A 71 6.75 -3.12 1.54
C ASP A 71 6.19 -1.75 1.14
N ALA A 72 4.88 -1.68 0.94
CA ALA A 72 4.21 -0.42 0.59
C ALA A 72 4.35 0.60 1.72
N VAL A 73 4.12 0.17 2.95
CA VAL A 73 4.23 1.03 4.13
C VAL A 73 5.65 1.59 4.25
N ASP A 74 6.65 0.73 4.09
CA ASP A 74 8.04 1.15 4.22
C ASP A 74 8.43 2.16 3.14
N HIS A 75 8.03 1.93 1.90
CA HIS A 75 8.31 2.88 0.82
C HIS A 75 7.69 4.25 1.10
N ILE A 76 6.44 4.27 1.53
CA ILE A 76 5.74 5.52 1.81
C ILE A 76 6.35 6.22 3.02
N ALA A 77 6.63 5.48 4.09
CA ALA A 77 7.18 6.06 5.31
C ALA A 77 8.54 6.72 5.06
N GLU A 78 9.36 6.11 4.22
CA GLU A 78 10.66 6.68 3.86
C GLU A 78 10.52 8.01 3.12
N ARG A 79 9.55 8.09 2.21
CA ARG A 79 9.39 9.28 1.38
C ARG A 79 8.57 10.38 2.02
N ALA A 80 7.64 10.01 2.88
CA ALA A 80 6.77 10.97 3.56
C ALA A 80 7.38 11.55 4.84
N ALA A 81 8.54 11.06 5.22
CA ALA A 81 9.22 11.50 6.43
C ALA A 81 9.77 12.92 6.30
#